data_71e54d1d2d8623164d338dd9d9889f12
#
_entry.id   71e54d1d2d8623164d338dd9d9889f12
#
_cell.length_a   1.000
_cell.length_b   1.000
_cell.length_c   1.000
_cell.angle_alpha   90.00
_cell.angle_beta   90.00
_cell.angle_gamma   90.00
#
_symmetry.space_group_name_H-M   'P 1'
#
loop_
_entity.id
_entity.type
_entity.pdbx_description
1 polymer ?
#
loop_
_entity_poly.entity_id
_entity_poly.type
_entity_poly.pdbx_seq_one_letter_code
_entity_poly.pdbx_strand_id
1 'polypeptide(L)'
;MIYAPVIIPTLCRYEHFVRCVESLRKNTWAQYTDVYIGLDYPAKESHREGYEKIKDYLKQNFTEFNHFTVIIRKKNYGASRNFVELRRACSEKYDRYIVMEDDIECSPVFLEYMDKMLEKYQDDESVIAVTGYCPPIQLKHREGANAIKQQLEAYTCGIRRWKNKTQQTIDYLSGSTLKKKFDEVYSSRRLFKMTDWAITDYIRSVVYSDFLSRGLESLTDVTMRIFLTVTNKYVIMPTKTKTRNLGFDGSGLYCPEVSLNSNSRVTSSNYDYAHQSIDESTSFEPNVDEDFDNDLNREEFNHFDYVSKQDMKKYLDDAEIYCRHGRLWRTAQKAKAFSRRVIAHLKR
;
A
#
# COMPACT_ATOMS: atom_id res chain seq x y z
N MET A 1 15.25 22.17 1.54
CA MET A 1 14.30 21.04 1.53
C MET A 1 14.02 20.62 0.09
N ILE A 2 14.02 19.32 -0.19
CA ILE A 2 13.68 18.77 -1.52
C ILE A 2 12.24 18.27 -1.45
N TYR A 3 11.38 18.89 -2.24
CA TYR A 3 9.96 18.47 -2.34
C TYR A 3 9.85 17.25 -3.24
N ALA A 4 9.18 16.22 -2.78
CA ALA A 4 9.03 15.02 -3.56
C ALA A 4 7.79 15.09 -4.46
N PRO A 5 7.92 14.65 -5.71
CA PRO A 5 6.78 14.59 -6.62
C PRO A 5 5.77 13.54 -6.16
N VAL A 6 4.50 13.80 -6.49
CA VAL A 6 3.41 12.84 -6.35
C VAL A 6 3.18 12.12 -7.68
N ILE A 7 3.07 10.80 -7.66
CA ILE A 7 2.72 9.98 -8.82
C ILE A 7 1.36 9.30 -8.60
N ILE A 8 0.44 9.46 -9.56
CA ILE A 8 -0.93 8.95 -9.49
C ILE A 8 -1.24 8.16 -10.78
N PRO A 9 -1.20 6.82 -10.75
CA PRO A 9 -1.74 6.01 -11.83
C PRO A 9 -3.27 6.01 -11.75
N THR A 10 -3.95 6.19 -12.89
CA THR A 10 -5.42 6.16 -12.98
C THR A 10 -5.88 5.53 -14.29
N LEU A 11 -7.18 5.20 -14.40
CA LEU A 11 -7.78 4.61 -15.59
C LEU A 11 -9.16 5.21 -15.91
N CYS A 12 -10.16 5.00 -15.06
CA CYS A 12 -11.56 5.32 -15.42
C CYS A 12 -12.46 5.67 -14.21
N ARG A 13 -11.94 5.69 -12.99
CA ARG A 13 -12.70 6.04 -11.79
C ARG A 13 -12.75 7.56 -11.60
N TYR A 14 -13.54 8.24 -12.44
CA TYR A 14 -13.56 9.70 -12.53
C TYR A 14 -13.80 10.40 -11.20
N GLU A 15 -14.84 10.02 -10.46
CA GLU A 15 -15.24 10.68 -9.21
C GLU A 15 -14.14 10.54 -8.13
N HIS A 16 -13.53 9.36 -8.02
CA HIS A 16 -12.41 9.11 -7.11
C HIS A 16 -11.20 9.94 -7.50
N PHE A 17 -10.82 9.89 -8.78
CA PHE A 17 -9.67 10.62 -9.29
C PHE A 17 -9.79 12.13 -9.07
N VAL A 18 -10.97 12.70 -9.35
CA VAL A 18 -11.22 14.13 -9.10
C VAL A 18 -11.08 14.45 -7.62
N ARG A 19 -11.68 13.66 -6.72
CA ARG A 19 -11.53 13.85 -5.27
C ARG A 19 -10.09 13.76 -4.80
N CYS A 20 -9.33 12.81 -5.32
CA CYS A 20 -7.90 12.66 -5.04
C CYS A 20 -7.13 13.92 -5.43
N VAL A 21 -7.27 14.39 -6.68
CA VAL A 21 -6.56 15.59 -7.17
C VAL A 21 -7.02 16.85 -6.44
N GLU A 22 -8.33 17.04 -6.21
CA GLU A 22 -8.86 18.21 -5.51
C GLU A 22 -8.42 18.26 -4.03
N SER A 23 -8.23 17.09 -3.38
CA SER A 23 -7.67 17.07 -2.03
C SER A 23 -6.19 17.47 -2.01
N LEU A 24 -5.42 17.08 -3.04
CA LEU A 24 -4.03 17.52 -3.19
C LEU A 24 -3.93 19.02 -3.51
N ARG A 25 -4.79 19.58 -4.34
CA ARG A 25 -4.84 21.02 -4.67
C ARG A 25 -5.02 21.89 -3.43
N LYS A 26 -5.70 21.38 -2.40
CA LYS A 26 -5.94 22.07 -1.13
C LYS A 26 -4.79 21.92 -0.13
N ASN A 27 -3.74 21.19 -0.46
CA ASN A 27 -2.61 21.02 0.43
C ASN A 27 -1.80 22.31 0.61
N THR A 28 -1.32 22.54 1.81
CA THR A 28 -0.52 23.72 2.16
C THR A 28 0.77 23.84 1.34
N TRP A 29 1.33 22.67 0.89
CA TRP A 29 2.55 22.60 0.09
C TRP A 29 2.34 22.20 -1.36
N ALA A 30 1.12 22.28 -1.88
CA ALA A 30 0.81 21.99 -3.28
C ALA A 30 1.70 22.79 -4.24
N GLN A 31 1.89 24.09 -3.99
CA GLN A 31 2.69 25.00 -4.82
C GLN A 31 4.17 24.60 -4.97
N TYR A 32 4.70 23.75 -4.12
CA TYR A 32 6.08 23.26 -4.20
C TYR A 32 6.19 21.87 -4.82
N THR A 33 5.05 21.21 -5.09
CA THR A 33 4.97 19.80 -5.44
C THR A 33 4.76 19.61 -6.94
N ASP A 34 5.57 18.77 -7.57
CA ASP A 34 5.34 18.28 -8.92
C ASP A 34 4.39 17.08 -8.88
N VAL A 35 3.40 17.06 -9.76
CA VAL A 35 2.43 15.95 -9.88
C VAL A 35 2.54 15.27 -11.23
N TYR A 36 2.60 13.94 -11.23
CA TYR A 36 2.67 13.09 -12.41
C TYR A 36 1.45 12.18 -12.47
N ILE A 37 0.61 12.35 -13.48
CA ILE A 37 -0.56 11.50 -13.74
C ILE A 37 -0.25 10.50 -14.84
N GLY A 38 -0.46 9.22 -14.56
CA GLY A 38 -0.39 8.14 -15.56
C GLY A 38 -1.80 7.69 -15.94
N LEU A 39 -2.41 8.28 -16.96
CA LEU A 39 -3.72 7.86 -17.45
C LEU A 39 -3.57 6.65 -18.37
N ASP A 40 -3.99 5.47 -17.89
CA ASP A 40 -3.94 4.24 -18.66
C ASP A 40 -5.05 4.19 -19.71
N TYR A 41 -4.86 3.39 -20.76
CA TYR A 41 -5.83 3.25 -21.85
C TYR A 41 -6.95 2.27 -21.46
N PRO A 42 -8.22 2.49 -21.84
CA PRO A 42 -9.32 1.58 -21.55
C PRO A 42 -9.06 0.14 -22.01
N ALA A 43 -9.22 -0.83 -21.11
CA ALA A 43 -9.08 -2.26 -21.42
C ALA A 43 -10.39 -2.87 -21.96
N LYS A 44 -11.53 -2.22 -21.70
CA LYS A 44 -12.87 -2.67 -22.08
C LYS A 44 -13.80 -1.47 -22.27
N GLU A 45 -14.94 -1.69 -22.91
CA GLU A 45 -15.88 -0.61 -23.23
C GLU A 45 -16.38 0.13 -22.00
N SER A 46 -16.67 -0.59 -20.90
CA SER A 46 -17.12 0.02 -19.65
C SER A 46 -16.13 0.97 -18.99
N HIS A 47 -14.88 1.01 -19.43
CA HIS A 47 -13.89 1.99 -18.94
C HIS A 47 -13.94 3.32 -19.70
N ARG A 48 -14.56 3.37 -20.90
CA ARG A 48 -14.43 4.52 -21.81
C ARG A 48 -15.05 5.79 -21.26
N GLU A 49 -16.24 5.72 -20.71
CA GLU A 49 -16.94 6.90 -20.19
C GLU A 49 -16.10 7.61 -19.10
N GLY A 50 -15.67 6.87 -18.09
CA GLY A 50 -14.83 7.42 -17.01
C GLY A 50 -13.47 7.90 -17.50
N TYR A 51 -12.86 7.17 -18.44
CA TYR A 51 -11.60 7.57 -19.07
C TYR A 51 -11.72 8.92 -19.80
N GLU A 52 -12.74 9.11 -20.63
CA GLU A 52 -12.92 10.38 -21.36
C GLU A 52 -13.25 11.54 -20.39
N LYS A 53 -14.04 11.30 -19.34
CA LYS A 53 -14.27 12.29 -18.28
C LYS A 53 -12.95 12.70 -17.58
N ILE A 54 -12.09 11.75 -17.23
CA ILE A 54 -10.76 12.03 -16.64
C ILE A 54 -9.91 12.83 -17.63
N LYS A 55 -9.88 12.41 -18.89
CA LYS A 55 -9.11 13.09 -19.93
C LYS A 55 -9.57 14.52 -20.16
N ASP A 56 -10.87 14.78 -20.07
CA ASP A 56 -11.43 16.13 -20.16
C ASP A 56 -11.10 16.98 -18.92
N TYR A 57 -11.20 16.39 -17.73
CA TYR A 57 -10.79 17.04 -16.49
C TYR A 57 -9.31 17.45 -16.51
N LEU A 58 -8.44 16.62 -17.08
CA LEU A 58 -7.00 16.85 -17.18
C LEU A 58 -6.61 17.96 -18.20
N LYS A 59 -7.55 18.54 -18.94
CA LYS A 59 -7.31 19.72 -19.81
C LYS A 59 -7.24 21.03 -19.03
N GLN A 60 -7.64 21.03 -17.75
CA GLN A 60 -7.59 22.21 -16.89
C GLN A 60 -6.13 22.65 -16.65
N ASN A 61 -5.98 23.90 -16.24
CA ASN A 61 -4.71 24.41 -15.77
C ASN A 61 -4.62 24.24 -14.25
N PHE A 62 -3.69 23.42 -13.79
CA PHE A 62 -3.47 23.11 -12.37
C PHE A 62 -2.37 24.00 -11.79
N THR A 63 -2.65 25.30 -11.68
CA THR A 63 -1.69 26.32 -11.22
C THR A 63 -1.34 26.22 -9.73
N GLU A 64 -2.06 25.43 -8.97
CA GLU A 64 -1.82 25.20 -7.55
C GLU A 64 -0.56 24.36 -7.30
N PHE A 65 -0.11 23.58 -8.30
CA PHE A 65 1.09 22.78 -8.23
C PHE A 65 2.29 23.47 -8.89
N ASN A 66 3.50 23.09 -8.50
CA ASN A 66 4.70 23.58 -9.16
C ASN A 66 4.72 23.17 -10.65
N HIS A 67 4.51 21.86 -10.91
CA HIS A 67 4.27 21.34 -12.26
C HIS A 67 3.21 20.23 -12.19
N PHE A 68 2.42 20.14 -13.25
CA PHE A 68 1.43 19.07 -13.42
C PHE A 68 1.63 18.39 -14.77
N THR A 69 2.13 17.15 -14.73
CA THR A 69 2.51 16.38 -15.92
C THR A 69 1.55 15.23 -16.14
N VAL A 70 0.95 15.18 -17.35
CA VAL A 70 0.02 14.10 -17.72
C VAL A 70 0.65 13.20 -18.78
N ILE A 71 0.71 11.89 -18.48
CA ILE A 71 1.22 10.84 -19.39
C ILE A 71 0.04 9.95 -19.80
N ILE A 72 -0.49 10.17 -21.01
CA ILE A 72 -1.60 9.38 -21.55
C ILE A 72 -1.02 8.17 -22.29
N ARG A 73 -1.43 6.95 -21.87
CA ARG A 73 -0.97 5.72 -22.52
C ARG A 73 -1.70 5.48 -23.84
N LYS A 74 -0.97 4.99 -24.85
CA LYS A 74 -1.53 4.65 -26.18
C LYS A 74 -2.23 3.30 -26.23
N LYS A 75 -2.02 2.44 -25.23
CA LYS A 75 -2.64 1.12 -25.03
C LYS A 75 -2.74 0.81 -23.57
N ASN A 76 -3.59 -0.14 -23.19
CA ASN A 76 -3.71 -0.58 -21.80
C ASN A 76 -2.42 -1.24 -21.31
N TYR A 77 -1.87 -0.72 -20.22
CA TYR A 77 -0.69 -1.26 -19.53
C TYR A 77 -1.08 -2.14 -18.35
N GLY A 78 -2.28 -1.92 -17.78
CA GLY A 78 -2.69 -2.45 -16.50
C GLY A 78 -2.05 -1.70 -15.32
N ALA A 79 -2.66 -1.81 -14.15
CA ALA A 79 -2.28 -1.03 -12.96
C ALA A 79 -0.78 -1.11 -12.63
N SER A 80 -0.24 -2.34 -12.52
CA SER A 80 1.17 -2.54 -12.14
C SER A 80 2.16 -1.92 -13.13
N ARG A 81 1.97 -2.15 -14.44
CA ARG A 81 2.89 -1.61 -15.43
C ARG A 81 2.75 -0.09 -15.56
N ASN A 82 1.53 0.45 -15.52
CA ASN A 82 1.31 1.89 -15.54
C ASN A 82 2.04 2.58 -14.38
N PHE A 83 1.93 2.01 -13.17
CA PHE A 83 2.65 2.47 -12.00
C PHE A 83 4.18 2.41 -12.17
N VAL A 84 4.73 1.27 -12.63
CA VAL A 84 6.19 1.09 -12.79
C VAL A 84 6.76 2.09 -13.80
N GLU A 85 6.10 2.29 -14.95
CA GLU A 85 6.55 3.24 -15.96
C GLU A 85 6.42 4.70 -15.49
N LEU A 86 5.39 5.03 -14.71
CA LEU A 86 5.24 6.35 -14.11
C LEU A 86 6.34 6.63 -13.09
N ARG A 87 6.61 5.66 -12.21
CA ARG A 87 7.71 5.71 -11.24
C ARG A 87 9.06 5.86 -11.94
N ARG A 88 9.29 5.13 -13.04
CA ARG A 88 10.55 5.23 -13.81
C ARG A 88 10.74 6.64 -14.34
N ALA A 89 9.75 7.22 -15.01
CA ALA A 89 9.80 8.59 -15.52
C ALA A 89 10.08 9.62 -14.40
N CYS A 90 9.45 9.45 -13.22
CA CYS A 90 9.70 10.28 -12.06
C CYS A 90 11.14 10.10 -11.52
N SER A 91 11.63 8.86 -11.45
CA SER A 91 12.94 8.51 -10.88
C SER A 91 14.13 8.95 -11.75
N GLU A 92 13.91 9.41 -12.96
CA GLU A 92 14.96 10.04 -13.80
C GLU A 92 15.35 11.43 -13.23
N LYS A 93 14.39 12.13 -12.62
CA LYS A 93 14.56 13.50 -12.13
C LYS A 93 14.68 13.57 -10.59
N TYR A 94 14.06 12.63 -9.85
CA TYR A 94 13.95 12.67 -8.41
C TYR A 94 14.51 11.42 -7.75
N ASP A 95 15.10 11.58 -6.58
CA ASP A 95 15.61 10.49 -5.73
C ASP A 95 14.55 9.94 -4.75
N ARG A 96 13.39 10.58 -4.70
CA ARG A 96 12.24 10.27 -3.83
C ARG A 96 10.93 10.58 -4.52
N TYR A 97 9.83 9.97 -4.10
CA TYR A 97 8.50 10.18 -4.67
C TYR A 97 7.40 9.74 -3.71
N ILE A 98 6.23 10.34 -3.82
CA ILE A 98 4.99 9.92 -3.15
C ILE A 98 4.17 9.12 -4.16
N VAL A 99 3.66 7.96 -3.73
CA VAL A 99 2.67 7.18 -4.49
C VAL A 99 1.30 7.43 -3.90
N MET A 100 0.35 7.81 -4.73
CA MET A 100 -1.07 7.84 -4.37
C MET A 100 -1.87 7.03 -5.39
N GLU A 101 -2.80 6.22 -4.90
CA GLU A 101 -3.83 5.62 -5.74
C GLU A 101 -4.91 6.67 -6.05
N ASP A 102 -5.64 6.49 -7.14
CA ASP A 102 -6.62 7.47 -7.60
C ASP A 102 -7.88 7.58 -6.72
N ASP A 103 -8.00 6.75 -5.69
CA ASP A 103 -9.07 6.74 -4.69
C ASP A 103 -8.65 7.24 -3.30
N ILE A 104 -7.47 7.83 -3.19
CA ILE A 104 -6.97 8.38 -1.92
C ILE A 104 -7.36 9.85 -1.80
N GLU A 105 -8.06 10.20 -0.74
CA GLU A 105 -8.27 11.56 -0.29
C GLU A 105 -7.27 11.91 0.82
N CYS A 106 -6.64 13.08 0.76
CA CYS A 106 -5.60 13.48 1.70
C CYS A 106 -5.96 14.73 2.51
N SER A 107 -5.36 14.85 3.70
CA SER A 107 -5.49 15.99 4.59
C SER A 107 -4.76 17.22 4.04
N PRO A 108 -5.11 18.44 4.47
CA PRO A 108 -4.44 19.67 4.03
C PRO A 108 -2.92 19.71 4.30
N VAL A 109 -2.44 18.97 5.29
CA VAL A 109 -1.01 18.90 5.67
C VAL A 109 -0.30 17.64 5.19
N PHE A 110 -0.93 16.85 4.34
CA PHE A 110 -0.37 15.57 3.89
C PHE A 110 1.01 15.75 3.21
N LEU A 111 1.14 16.67 2.27
CA LEU A 111 2.41 16.91 1.57
C LEU A 111 3.49 17.42 2.52
N GLU A 112 3.15 18.34 3.40
CA GLU A 112 4.08 18.86 4.40
C GLU A 112 4.58 17.77 5.36
N TYR A 113 3.67 16.93 5.87
CA TYR A 113 4.00 15.76 6.68
C TYR A 113 4.96 14.84 5.94
N MET A 114 4.62 14.50 4.70
CA MET A 114 5.42 13.60 3.89
C MET A 114 6.83 14.15 3.64
N ASP A 115 6.97 15.42 3.26
CA ASP A 115 8.25 16.01 2.95
C ASP A 115 9.15 16.16 4.19
N LYS A 116 8.60 16.63 5.29
CA LYS A 116 9.34 16.76 6.55
C LYS A 116 9.82 15.41 7.09
N MET A 117 8.99 14.38 6.99
CA MET A 117 9.40 13.03 7.42
C MET A 117 10.45 12.42 6.51
N LEU A 118 10.37 12.63 5.20
CA LEU A 118 11.43 12.18 4.30
C LEU A 118 12.76 12.86 4.56
N GLU A 119 12.75 14.16 4.79
CA GLU A 119 13.96 14.90 5.11
C GLU A 119 14.58 14.36 6.40
N LYS A 120 13.77 14.21 7.45
CA LYS A 120 14.20 13.72 8.76
C LYS A 120 14.86 12.32 8.68
N TYR A 121 14.32 11.42 7.87
CA TYR A 121 14.76 10.01 7.83
C TYR A 121 15.53 9.63 6.56
N GLN A 122 16.01 10.58 5.77
CA GLN A 122 16.72 10.25 4.53
C GLN A 122 17.99 9.41 4.79
N ASP A 123 18.72 9.73 5.84
CA ASP A 123 19.99 9.08 6.20
C ASP A 123 19.81 7.95 7.23
N ASP A 124 18.60 7.73 7.74
CA ASP A 124 18.30 6.59 8.62
C ASP A 124 18.02 5.34 7.77
N GLU A 125 19.04 4.49 7.62
CA GLU A 125 18.94 3.22 6.89
C GLU A 125 17.95 2.23 7.52
N SER A 126 17.52 2.44 8.76
CA SER A 126 16.51 1.60 9.39
C SER A 126 15.08 1.92 8.92
N VAL A 127 14.82 3.14 8.45
CA VAL A 127 13.51 3.58 7.96
C VAL A 127 13.42 3.44 6.44
N ILE A 128 12.45 2.66 5.95
CA ILE A 128 12.32 2.37 4.51
C ILE A 128 11.19 3.13 3.82
N ALA A 129 10.22 3.61 4.57
CA ALA A 129 9.08 4.34 4.02
C ALA A 129 8.43 5.26 5.06
N VAL A 130 7.63 6.18 4.57
CA VAL A 130 6.69 7.00 5.34
C VAL A 130 5.31 6.74 4.78
N THR A 131 4.31 6.47 5.62
CA THR A 131 2.90 6.32 5.19
C THR A 131 2.06 7.49 5.68
N GLY A 132 1.06 7.88 4.91
CA GLY A 132 0.07 8.90 5.33
C GLY A 132 -1.11 8.32 6.10
N TYR A 133 -1.27 7.00 6.10
CA TYR A 133 -2.39 6.32 6.73
C TYR A 133 -2.07 5.87 8.16
N CYS A 134 -3.06 6.03 9.04
CA CYS A 134 -3.13 5.42 10.36
C CYS A 134 -4.52 4.82 10.54
N PRO A 135 -4.66 3.54 10.95
CA PRO A 135 -5.97 2.97 11.23
C PRO A 135 -6.64 3.65 12.43
N PRO A 136 -7.99 3.61 12.53
CA PRO A 136 -8.75 4.23 13.63
C PRO A 136 -8.66 3.38 14.90
N ILE A 137 -7.47 3.17 15.42
CA ILE A 137 -7.15 2.41 16.63
C ILE A 137 -6.52 3.31 17.69
N GLN A 138 -6.56 2.87 18.95
CA GLN A 138 -5.97 3.61 20.07
C GLN A 138 -4.52 3.20 20.29
N LEU A 139 -3.62 3.91 19.61
CA LEU A 139 -2.19 3.69 19.77
C LEU A 139 -1.68 4.19 21.12
N LYS A 140 -0.92 3.35 21.82
CA LYS A 140 -0.17 3.73 23.00
C LYS A 140 1.21 4.22 22.59
N HIS A 141 1.36 5.53 22.55
CA HIS A 141 2.59 6.20 22.12
C HIS A 141 2.96 7.31 23.13
N ARG A 142 4.16 7.86 22.99
CA ARG A 142 4.63 8.97 23.80
C ARG A 142 3.67 10.16 23.71
N GLU A 143 3.37 10.80 24.81
CA GLU A 143 2.50 11.96 24.87
C GLU A 143 2.99 13.09 23.93
N GLY A 144 2.06 13.68 23.19
CA GLY A 144 2.34 14.73 22.22
C GLY A 144 2.97 14.26 20.90
N ALA A 145 3.32 12.98 20.76
CA ALA A 145 3.83 12.48 19.48
C ALA A 145 2.73 12.52 18.40
N ASN A 146 3.11 13.02 17.20
CA ASN A 146 2.23 13.09 16.04
C ASN A 146 2.61 12.11 14.92
N ALA A 147 3.68 11.35 15.14
CA ALA A 147 4.08 10.20 14.33
C ALA A 147 4.81 9.16 15.19
N ILE A 148 4.90 7.94 14.69
CA ILE A 148 5.56 6.79 15.33
C ILE A 148 6.49 6.09 14.36
N LYS A 149 7.57 5.50 14.87
CA LYS A 149 8.49 4.63 14.14
C LYS A 149 8.15 3.18 14.44
N GLN A 150 7.46 2.50 13.52
CA GLN A 150 6.83 1.20 13.78
C GLN A 150 7.20 0.12 12.74
N GLN A 151 7.02 -1.16 13.09
CA GLN A 151 7.33 -2.34 12.27
C GLN A 151 6.10 -3.21 11.96
N LEU A 152 4.94 -2.86 12.50
CA LEU A 152 3.75 -3.72 12.46
C LEU A 152 3.11 -3.75 11.09
N GLU A 153 3.01 -2.59 10.43
CA GLU A 153 2.29 -2.46 9.17
C GLU A 153 2.95 -1.51 8.17
N ALA A 154 2.70 -1.76 6.88
CA ALA A 154 3.18 -0.95 5.77
C ALA A 154 2.02 -0.59 4.83
N TYR A 155 1.13 0.27 5.32
CA TYR A 155 -0.01 0.74 4.53
C TYR A 155 0.43 1.54 3.31
N THR A 156 -0.17 1.26 2.16
CA THR A 156 0.17 1.92 0.88
C THR A 156 -0.69 3.13 0.56
N CYS A 157 -1.69 3.44 1.38
CA CYS A 157 -2.55 4.62 1.23
C CYS A 157 -1.75 5.92 1.39
N GLY A 158 -1.20 6.46 0.29
CA GLY A 158 -0.29 7.60 0.33
C GLY A 158 1.04 7.22 0.97
N ILE A 159 1.81 6.36 0.31
CA ILE A 159 3.12 5.92 0.80
C ILE A 159 4.25 6.62 0.04
N ARG A 160 5.35 6.81 0.73
CA ARG A 160 6.52 7.50 0.26
C ARG A 160 7.79 6.69 0.40
N ARG A 161 8.68 6.78 -0.62
CA ARG A 161 9.91 5.99 -0.67
C ARG A 161 11.06 6.77 -1.27
N TRP A 162 12.27 6.44 -0.83
CA TRP A 162 13.51 6.85 -1.48
C TRP A 162 13.85 5.85 -2.60
N LYS A 163 14.37 6.33 -3.71
CA LYS A 163 14.75 5.52 -4.87
C LYS A 163 15.75 4.42 -4.50
N ASN A 164 16.80 4.77 -3.75
CA ASN A 164 17.83 3.83 -3.28
C ASN A 164 17.25 2.75 -2.35
N LYS A 165 16.46 3.13 -1.35
CA LYS A 165 15.82 2.18 -0.40
C LYS A 165 14.79 1.29 -1.09
N THR A 166 14.08 1.82 -2.10
CA THR A 166 13.20 1.02 -2.95
C THR A 166 13.99 -0.02 -3.74
N GLN A 167 15.12 0.36 -4.33
CA GLN A 167 15.97 -0.56 -5.08
C GLN A 167 16.57 -1.63 -4.17
N GLN A 168 17.05 -1.28 -2.97
CA GLN A 168 17.50 -2.24 -1.97
C GLN A 168 16.42 -3.26 -1.62
N THR A 169 15.17 -2.82 -1.49
CA THR A 169 14.02 -3.71 -1.22
C THR A 169 13.83 -4.71 -2.38
N ILE A 170 13.85 -4.23 -3.61
CA ILE A 170 13.73 -5.05 -4.82
C ILE A 170 14.88 -6.06 -4.91
N ASP A 171 16.11 -5.59 -4.75
CA ASP A 171 17.33 -6.43 -4.84
C ASP A 171 17.36 -7.49 -3.75
N TYR A 172 16.99 -7.12 -2.52
CA TYR A 172 16.88 -8.06 -1.42
C TYR A 172 15.89 -9.19 -1.71
N LEU A 173 14.75 -8.88 -2.30
CA LEU A 173 13.71 -9.86 -2.61
C LEU A 173 14.01 -10.68 -3.86
N SER A 174 14.73 -10.13 -4.85
CA SER A 174 15.10 -10.81 -6.09
C SER A 174 16.30 -11.75 -5.96
N GLY A 175 17.21 -11.47 -5.04
CA GLY A 175 18.53 -12.13 -4.92
C GLY A 175 18.56 -13.51 -4.24
N SER A 176 17.43 -14.10 -3.80
CA SER A 176 17.40 -15.44 -3.22
C SER A 176 16.12 -16.17 -3.57
N THR A 177 16.14 -17.50 -3.47
CA THR A 177 14.88 -18.23 -3.52
C THR A 177 14.03 -17.79 -2.32
N LEU A 178 12.87 -17.25 -2.61
CA LEU A 178 11.96 -16.77 -1.58
C LEU A 178 11.61 -17.86 -0.56
N LYS A 179 11.63 -19.14 -0.98
CA LYS A 179 11.49 -20.26 -0.07
C LYS A 179 12.55 -20.24 1.03
N LYS A 180 13.82 -19.99 0.68
CA LYS A 180 14.90 -19.96 1.68
C LYS A 180 14.69 -18.85 2.71
N LYS A 181 14.27 -17.67 2.26
CA LYS A 181 13.95 -16.54 3.15
C LYS A 181 12.71 -16.82 4.00
N PHE A 182 11.70 -17.46 3.42
CA PHE A 182 10.52 -17.87 4.18
C PHE A 182 10.88 -18.88 5.28
N ASP A 183 11.66 -19.91 4.94
CA ASP A 183 12.12 -20.93 5.90
C ASP A 183 12.91 -20.28 7.05
N GLU A 184 13.77 -19.30 6.75
CA GLU A 184 14.52 -18.52 7.74
C GLU A 184 13.60 -17.74 8.69
N VAL A 185 12.67 -16.97 8.13
CA VAL A 185 11.72 -16.14 8.92
C VAL A 185 10.81 -17.03 9.76
N TYR A 186 10.30 -18.12 9.17
CA TYR A 186 9.43 -19.07 9.86
C TYR A 186 10.15 -19.80 10.99
N SER A 187 11.35 -20.33 10.73
CA SER A 187 12.14 -21.05 11.73
C SER A 187 12.66 -20.16 12.85
N SER A 188 12.97 -18.91 12.56
CA SER A 188 13.40 -17.92 13.56
C SER A 188 12.24 -17.34 14.38
N ARG A 189 11.01 -17.74 14.09
CA ARG A 189 9.76 -17.20 14.69
C ARG A 189 9.58 -15.70 14.53
N ARG A 190 10.25 -15.06 13.60
CA ARG A 190 10.06 -13.61 13.30
C ARG A 190 8.65 -13.28 12.86
N LEU A 191 7.95 -14.23 12.23
CA LEU A 191 6.53 -14.08 11.88
C LEU A 191 5.68 -13.65 13.08
N PHE A 192 5.94 -14.21 14.26
CA PHE A 192 5.13 -13.94 15.45
C PHE A 192 5.35 -12.54 16.05
N LYS A 193 6.24 -11.75 15.47
CA LYS A 193 6.37 -10.31 15.76
C LYS A 193 5.45 -9.45 14.88
N MET A 194 4.85 -10.02 13.85
CA MET A 194 3.91 -9.33 12.95
C MET A 194 2.50 -9.35 13.52
N THR A 195 1.63 -8.53 12.93
CA THR A 195 0.18 -8.65 13.14
C THR A 195 -0.35 -9.94 12.51
N ASP A 196 -1.49 -10.42 12.97
CA ASP A 196 -2.13 -11.64 12.45
C ASP A 196 -2.45 -11.51 10.96
N TRP A 197 -2.90 -10.33 10.53
CA TRP A 197 -3.14 -10.03 9.13
C TRP A 197 -1.85 -10.11 8.30
N ALA A 198 -0.79 -9.49 8.76
CA ALA A 198 0.49 -9.51 8.09
C ALA A 198 1.08 -10.93 8.00
N ILE A 199 0.93 -11.78 9.03
CA ILE A 199 1.30 -13.20 9.02
C ILE A 199 0.54 -13.95 7.93
N THR A 200 -0.80 -13.80 7.89
CA THR A 200 -1.63 -14.52 6.92
C THR A 200 -1.35 -14.06 5.49
N ASP A 201 -1.17 -12.76 5.26
CA ASP A 201 -0.83 -12.20 3.96
C ASP A 201 0.55 -12.70 3.49
N TYR A 202 1.54 -12.73 4.38
CA TYR A 202 2.86 -13.27 4.09
C TYR A 202 2.78 -14.73 3.68
N ILE A 203 2.10 -15.58 4.45
CA ILE A 203 1.93 -17.00 4.15
C ILE A 203 1.18 -17.17 2.83
N ARG A 204 0.08 -16.45 2.62
CA ARG A 204 -0.68 -16.51 1.35
C ARG A 204 0.18 -16.15 0.16
N SER A 205 0.99 -15.12 0.26
CA SER A 205 1.83 -14.64 -0.83
C SER A 205 2.97 -15.60 -1.16
N VAL A 206 3.61 -16.18 -0.15
CA VAL A 206 4.74 -17.10 -0.34
C VAL A 206 4.29 -18.52 -0.67
N VAL A 207 3.33 -19.03 0.09
CA VAL A 207 2.92 -20.45 0.02
C VAL A 207 1.94 -20.70 -1.12
N TYR A 208 0.96 -19.81 -1.32
CA TYR A 208 -0.15 -20.05 -2.24
C TYR A 208 -0.01 -19.37 -3.61
N SER A 209 0.78 -18.31 -3.75
CA SER A 209 0.80 -17.57 -5.00
C SER A 209 2.05 -17.79 -5.84
N ASP A 210 1.86 -17.77 -7.16
CA ASP A 210 2.95 -17.55 -8.12
C ASP A 210 3.37 -16.06 -8.16
N PHE A 211 3.00 -15.28 -7.14
CA PHE A 211 3.26 -13.85 -7.04
C PHE A 211 4.73 -13.52 -7.31
N LEU A 212 5.61 -14.40 -6.92
CA LEU A 212 7.05 -14.27 -7.04
C LEU A 212 7.61 -14.74 -8.39
N SER A 213 6.80 -15.45 -9.18
CA SER A 213 7.14 -15.80 -10.56
C SER A 213 6.84 -14.65 -11.54
N ARG A 214 6.05 -13.65 -11.12
CA ARG A 214 5.66 -12.50 -11.96
C ARG A 214 6.64 -11.33 -11.89
N GLY A 215 7.71 -11.45 -11.12
CA GLY A 215 8.67 -10.37 -10.88
C GLY A 215 8.20 -9.40 -9.78
N LEU A 216 9.14 -9.07 -8.89
CA LEU A 216 8.92 -8.18 -7.75
C LEU A 216 8.91 -6.69 -8.13
N GLU A 217 8.69 -6.38 -9.40
CA GLU A 217 8.66 -4.99 -9.88
C GLU A 217 7.47 -4.19 -9.31
N SER A 218 6.40 -4.86 -8.90
CA SER A 218 5.30 -4.24 -8.16
C SER A 218 5.57 -4.34 -6.66
N LEU A 219 6.01 -3.26 -6.05
CA LEU A 219 6.07 -3.12 -4.60
C LEU A 219 4.63 -3.01 -4.09
N THR A 220 4.07 -4.13 -3.69
CA THR A 220 2.77 -4.21 -3.03
C THR A 220 2.95 -4.15 -1.51
N ASP A 221 1.86 -3.96 -0.78
CA ASP A 221 1.79 -4.01 0.69
C ASP A 221 2.47 -5.26 1.22
N VAL A 222 2.15 -6.41 0.61
CA VAL A 222 2.72 -7.71 0.97
C VAL A 222 4.25 -7.71 0.85
N THR A 223 4.79 -7.17 -0.24
CA THR A 223 6.23 -7.09 -0.47
C THR A 223 6.91 -6.23 0.59
N MET A 224 6.28 -5.11 0.95
CA MET A 224 6.79 -4.22 1.99
C MET A 224 6.76 -4.89 3.37
N ARG A 225 5.68 -5.56 3.73
CA ARG A 225 5.57 -6.31 5.00
C ARG A 225 6.62 -7.41 5.09
N ILE A 226 6.82 -8.19 4.02
CA ILE A 226 7.89 -9.19 3.95
C ILE A 226 9.25 -8.54 4.24
N PHE A 227 9.53 -7.43 3.56
CA PHE A 227 10.81 -6.74 3.72
C PHE A 227 11.00 -6.20 5.14
N LEU A 228 10.01 -5.53 5.71
CA LEU A 228 10.04 -5.06 7.10
C LEU A 228 10.40 -6.20 8.07
N THR A 229 9.68 -7.31 7.97
CA THR A 229 9.85 -8.45 8.88
C THR A 229 11.22 -9.09 8.79
N VAL A 230 11.72 -9.32 7.56
CA VAL A 230 12.99 -10.05 7.36
C VAL A 230 14.23 -9.19 7.61
N THR A 231 14.10 -7.86 7.45
CA THR A 231 15.23 -6.94 7.59
C THR A 231 15.23 -6.12 8.87
N ASN A 232 14.19 -6.29 9.70
CA ASN A 232 14.01 -5.52 10.93
C ASN A 232 14.03 -3.99 10.69
N LYS A 233 13.36 -3.55 9.62
CA LYS A 233 13.24 -2.14 9.23
C LYS A 233 11.94 -1.53 9.75
N TYR A 234 11.81 -0.23 9.61
CA TYR A 234 10.70 0.57 10.14
C TYR A 234 9.99 1.36 9.04
N VAL A 235 8.73 1.69 9.33
CA VAL A 235 7.92 2.68 8.60
C VAL A 235 7.51 3.78 9.57
N ILE A 236 7.58 5.02 9.12
CA ILE A 236 7.01 6.15 9.88
C ILE A 236 5.53 6.25 9.55
N MET A 237 4.70 6.25 10.58
CA MET A 237 3.24 6.33 10.49
C MET A 237 2.73 7.52 11.32
N PRO A 238 1.76 8.33 10.86
CA PRO A 238 1.20 9.40 11.66
C PRO A 238 0.32 8.81 12.78
N THR A 239 0.18 9.49 13.91
CA THR A 239 -0.75 9.09 14.99
C THR A 239 -2.21 9.45 14.67
N LYS A 240 -2.42 10.40 13.76
CA LYS A 240 -3.72 10.77 13.18
C LYS A 240 -3.60 10.70 11.67
N THR A 241 -4.48 9.92 11.02
CA THR A 241 -4.37 9.66 9.59
C THR A 241 -4.36 10.94 8.75
N LYS A 242 -3.48 10.97 7.73
CA LYS A 242 -3.40 12.03 6.72
C LYS A 242 -4.10 11.64 5.42
N THR A 243 -4.56 10.40 5.33
CA THR A 243 -5.24 9.88 4.13
C THR A 243 -6.40 8.99 4.50
N ARG A 244 -7.39 8.88 3.60
CA ARG A 244 -8.42 7.84 3.63
C ARG A 244 -8.60 7.26 2.24
N ASN A 245 -8.96 6.00 2.16
CA ASN A 245 -9.18 5.29 0.91
C ASN A 245 -10.68 5.22 0.60
N LEU A 246 -11.11 5.83 -0.48
CA LEU A 246 -12.52 5.89 -0.91
C LEU A 246 -12.90 4.74 -1.86
N GLY A 247 -11.96 3.86 -2.22
CA GLY A 247 -12.15 2.79 -3.21
C GLY A 247 -12.85 1.54 -2.71
N PHE A 248 -13.37 1.53 -1.45
CA PHE A 248 -14.11 0.40 -0.88
C PHE A 248 -15.61 0.45 -1.21
N ASP A 249 -15.95 0.85 -2.42
CA ASP A 249 -17.32 1.01 -2.93
C ASP A 249 -17.70 -0.02 -4.03
N GLY A 250 -16.86 -1.03 -4.24
CA GLY A 250 -17.05 -2.04 -5.28
C GLY A 250 -16.57 -1.62 -6.68
N SER A 251 -16.11 -0.39 -6.88
CA SER A 251 -15.59 0.10 -8.17
C SER A 251 -14.15 -0.36 -8.45
N GLY A 252 -13.42 -0.71 -7.40
CA GLY A 252 -12.02 -1.14 -7.46
C GLY A 252 -11.84 -2.59 -7.92
N LEU A 253 -10.64 -2.91 -8.42
CA LEU A 253 -10.31 -4.25 -8.89
C LEU A 253 -10.26 -5.28 -7.76
N TYR A 254 -9.87 -4.85 -6.56
CA TYR A 254 -9.62 -5.71 -5.40
C TYR A 254 -10.47 -5.35 -4.17
N CYS A 255 -11.21 -4.26 -4.22
CA CYS A 255 -12.01 -3.77 -3.10
C CYS A 255 -13.50 -4.02 -3.37
N PRO A 256 -14.11 -5.04 -2.73
CA PRO A 256 -15.55 -5.25 -2.81
C PRO A 256 -16.30 -4.10 -2.14
N GLU A 257 -17.54 -3.87 -2.54
CA GLU A 257 -18.43 -2.93 -1.87
C GLU A 257 -18.57 -3.31 -0.39
N VAL A 258 -18.37 -2.32 0.48
CA VAL A 258 -18.51 -2.49 1.93
C VAL A 258 -19.89 -2.07 2.35
N SER A 259 -20.67 -3.03 2.84
CA SER A 259 -21.98 -2.80 3.43
C SER A 259 -21.88 -2.78 4.97
N LEU A 260 -22.43 -1.75 5.61
CA LEU A 260 -22.59 -1.67 7.07
C LEU A 260 -23.37 -2.87 7.67
N ASN A 261 -24.15 -3.56 6.84
CA ASN A 261 -24.98 -4.70 7.23
C ASN A 261 -24.24 -6.05 7.15
N SER A 262 -22.96 -6.06 6.76
CA SER A 262 -22.23 -7.32 6.73
C SER A 262 -21.72 -7.66 8.13
N ASN A 263 -22.04 -8.86 8.61
CA ASN A 263 -21.58 -9.41 9.91
C ASN A 263 -20.07 -9.81 9.89
N SER A 264 -19.32 -9.38 8.90
CA SER A 264 -17.89 -9.70 8.75
C SER A 264 -17.06 -8.54 9.27
N ARG A 265 -16.13 -8.81 10.20
CA ARG A 265 -15.19 -7.80 10.72
C ARG A 265 -14.26 -7.23 9.64
N VAL A 266 -13.96 -7.99 8.59
CA VAL A 266 -13.19 -7.52 7.42
C VAL A 266 -13.91 -6.39 6.71
N THR A 267 -15.24 -6.42 6.64
CA THR A 267 -16.06 -5.33 6.09
C THR A 267 -16.10 -4.11 6.99
N SER A 268 -15.98 -4.27 8.31
CA SER A 268 -15.91 -3.15 9.25
C SER A 268 -14.60 -2.35 9.07
N SER A 269 -13.44 -3.02 9.01
CA SER A 269 -12.17 -2.32 8.79
C SER A 269 -12.13 -1.60 7.44
N ASN A 270 -12.66 -2.22 6.37
CA ASN A 270 -12.76 -1.56 5.07
C ASN A 270 -13.68 -0.32 5.09
N TYR A 271 -14.77 -0.38 5.85
CA TYR A 271 -15.63 0.79 6.06
C TYR A 271 -14.86 1.93 6.74
N ASP A 272 -14.08 1.62 7.77
CA ASP A 272 -13.29 2.59 8.51
C ASP A 272 -12.19 3.23 7.64
N TYR A 273 -11.61 2.50 6.71
CA TYR A 273 -10.67 3.05 5.70
C TYR A 273 -11.26 4.22 4.92
N ALA A 274 -12.53 4.13 4.55
CA ALA A 274 -13.20 5.12 3.72
C ALA A 274 -13.84 6.27 4.52
N HIS A 275 -14.22 6.03 5.79
CA HIS A 275 -15.08 6.93 6.54
C HIS A 275 -14.43 7.58 7.77
N GLN A 276 -13.22 7.15 8.16
CA GLN A 276 -12.52 7.78 9.27
C GLN A 276 -12.22 9.27 8.99
N SER A 277 -12.19 10.08 10.05
CA SER A 277 -11.81 11.48 9.95
C SER A 277 -10.31 11.61 9.68
N ILE A 278 -9.93 12.41 8.68
CA ILE A 278 -8.54 12.76 8.41
C ILE A 278 -8.10 13.95 9.29
N ASP A 279 -6.80 14.18 9.37
CA ASP A 279 -6.24 15.34 10.07
C ASP A 279 -6.58 16.63 9.35
N GLU A 280 -7.20 17.58 10.05
CA GLU A 280 -7.60 18.89 9.52
C GLU A 280 -6.59 20.01 9.88
N SER A 281 -5.43 19.66 10.42
CA SER A 281 -4.37 20.64 10.72
C SER A 281 -3.92 21.37 9.46
N THR A 282 -3.44 22.60 9.64
CA THR A 282 -2.93 23.45 8.54
C THR A 282 -1.41 23.62 8.54
N SER A 283 -0.73 22.99 9.50
CA SER A 283 0.73 22.92 9.58
C SER A 283 1.15 21.63 10.29
N PHE A 284 2.36 21.19 10.03
CA PHE A 284 2.91 19.99 10.64
C PHE A 284 4.35 20.20 11.10
N GLU A 285 4.61 19.97 12.40
CA GLU A 285 5.97 19.91 12.94
C GLU A 285 6.27 18.51 13.49
N PRO A 286 7.34 17.85 13.03
CA PRO A 286 7.66 16.47 13.42
C PRO A 286 7.90 16.30 14.92
N ASN A 287 7.09 15.47 15.57
CA ASN A 287 7.29 15.01 16.93
C ASN A 287 7.06 13.48 16.96
N VAL A 288 8.12 12.73 16.66
CA VAL A 288 8.06 11.28 16.43
C VAL A 288 8.37 10.52 17.70
N ASP A 289 7.56 9.51 18.02
CA ASP A 289 7.91 8.50 19.00
C ASP A 289 8.87 7.49 18.35
N GLU A 290 10.17 7.69 18.58
CA GLU A 290 11.24 6.83 18.04
C GLU A 290 11.32 5.47 18.76
N ASP A 291 10.85 5.41 20.01
CA ASP A 291 10.89 4.25 20.89
C ASP A 291 9.52 3.54 20.96
N PHE A 292 8.67 3.71 19.94
CA PHE A 292 7.33 3.13 19.90
C PHE A 292 7.35 1.61 20.15
N ASP A 293 6.61 1.19 21.18
CA ASP A 293 6.52 -0.22 21.57
C ASP A 293 5.56 -1.00 20.65
N ASN A 294 6.13 -1.69 19.68
CA ASN A 294 5.39 -2.50 18.72
C ASN A 294 4.67 -3.70 19.38
N ASP A 295 5.25 -4.28 20.42
CA ASP A 295 4.65 -5.44 21.09
C ASP A 295 3.43 -5.04 21.91
N LEU A 296 3.48 -3.90 22.58
CA LEU A 296 2.38 -3.33 23.34
C LEU A 296 1.16 -2.96 22.46
N ASN A 297 1.41 -2.56 21.21
CA ASN A 297 0.37 -2.08 20.31
C ASN A 297 -0.14 -3.15 19.33
N ARG A 298 0.47 -4.33 19.25
CA ARG A 298 0.12 -5.36 18.27
C ARG A 298 -1.34 -5.80 18.34
N GLU A 299 -1.89 -5.95 19.53
CA GLU A 299 -3.28 -6.39 19.72
C GLU A 299 -4.30 -5.38 19.18
N GLU A 300 -4.02 -4.07 19.23
CA GLU A 300 -4.88 -3.05 18.64
C GLU A 300 -4.96 -3.20 17.10
N PHE A 301 -3.82 -3.46 16.46
CA PHE A 301 -3.80 -3.77 15.03
C PHE A 301 -4.50 -5.09 14.72
N ASN A 302 -4.34 -6.13 15.54
CA ASN A 302 -5.04 -7.41 15.35
C ASN A 302 -6.56 -7.27 15.50
N HIS A 303 -7.02 -6.38 16.38
CA HIS A 303 -8.45 -6.09 16.51
C HIS A 303 -9.02 -5.38 15.28
N PHE A 304 -8.25 -4.49 14.67
CA PHE A 304 -8.64 -3.77 13.46
C PHE A 304 -8.62 -4.67 12.23
N ASP A 305 -7.48 -5.34 11.98
CA ASP A 305 -7.27 -6.25 10.85
C ASP A 305 -7.48 -7.72 11.29
N TYR A 306 -8.71 -8.05 11.68
CA TYR A 306 -9.04 -9.32 12.31
C TYR A 306 -8.82 -10.54 11.41
N VAL A 307 -8.11 -11.52 11.93
CA VAL A 307 -8.01 -12.89 11.37
C VAL A 307 -8.60 -13.89 12.35
N SER A 308 -9.45 -14.79 11.89
CA SER A 308 -10.02 -15.83 12.77
C SER A 308 -8.94 -16.79 13.26
N LYS A 309 -9.07 -17.28 14.51
CA LYS A 309 -8.16 -18.31 15.03
C LYS A 309 -8.10 -19.56 14.14
N GLN A 310 -9.22 -19.91 13.50
CA GLN A 310 -9.29 -21.03 12.58
C GLN A 310 -8.49 -20.79 11.31
N ASP A 311 -8.60 -19.58 10.71
CA ASP A 311 -7.82 -19.21 9.53
C ASP A 311 -6.33 -19.11 9.86
N MET A 312 -5.98 -18.47 10.99
CA MET A 312 -4.59 -18.42 11.44
C MET A 312 -3.98 -19.81 11.59
N LYS A 313 -4.67 -20.72 12.27
CA LYS A 313 -4.21 -22.11 12.42
C LYS A 313 -4.01 -22.77 11.06
N LYS A 314 -4.99 -22.64 10.15
CA LYS A 314 -4.90 -23.19 8.80
C LYS A 314 -3.69 -22.68 8.04
N TYR A 315 -3.42 -21.37 8.07
CA TYR A 315 -2.27 -20.79 7.39
C TYR A 315 -0.95 -21.26 7.98
N LEU A 316 -0.85 -21.37 9.30
CA LEU A 316 0.35 -21.88 9.97
C LEU A 316 0.60 -23.37 9.65
N ASP A 317 -0.44 -24.20 9.67
CA ASP A 317 -0.37 -25.62 9.28
C ASP A 317 0.08 -25.77 7.82
N ASP A 318 -0.48 -24.98 6.90
CA ASP A 318 -0.08 -24.96 5.50
C ASP A 318 1.37 -24.47 5.30
N ALA A 319 1.82 -23.49 6.08
CA ALA A 319 3.19 -23.03 6.06
C ALA A 319 4.18 -24.10 6.54
N GLU A 320 3.84 -24.85 7.59
CA GLU A 320 4.65 -25.96 8.07
C GLU A 320 4.79 -27.07 7.01
N ILE A 321 3.68 -27.45 6.37
CA ILE A 321 3.70 -28.42 5.27
C ILE A 321 4.54 -27.90 4.10
N TYR A 322 4.45 -26.61 3.77
CA TYR A 322 5.24 -25.97 2.72
C TYR A 322 6.73 -26.01 3.04
N CYS A 323 7.14 -25.75 4.28
CA CYS A 323 8.53 -25.83 4.71
C CYS A 323 9.08 -27.25 4.53
N ARG A 324 8.28 -28.27 4.88
CA ARG A 324 8.69 -29.69 4.79
C ARG A 324 8.68 -30.25 3.36
N HIS A 325 7.70 -29.89 2.54
CA HIS A 325 7.39 -30.54 1.26
C HIS A 325 7.17 -29.57 0.08
N GLY A 326 7.68 -28.38 0.11
CA GLY A 326 7.37 -27.23 -0.73
C GLY A 326 6.98 -27.47 -2.21
N ARG A 327 7.77 -28.23 -2.99
CA ARG A 327 7.45 -28.51 -4.40
C ARG A 327 6.20 -29.39 -4.57
N LEU A 328 6.13 -30.48 -3.81
CA LEU A 328 5.00 -31.42 -3.88
C LEU A 328 3.71 -30.77 -3.42
N TRP A 329 3.77 -30.00 -2.35
CA TRP A 329 2.63 -29.27 -1.84
C TRP A 329 2.10 -28.23 -2.86
N ARG A 330 2.97 -27.45 -3.51
CA ARG A 330 2.57 -26.52 -4.58
C ARG A 330 1.89 -27.24 -5.74
N THR A 331 2.42 -28.37 -6.18
CA THR A 331 1.82 -29.15 -7.27
C THR A 331 0.42 -29.62 -6.89
N ALA A 332 0.25 -30.12 -5.66
CA ALA A 332 -1.06 -30.53 -5.15
C ALA A 332 -2.06 -29.36 -5.06
N GLN A 333 -1.64 -28.17 -4.62
CA GLN A 333 -2.50 -26.98 -4.58
C GLN A 333 -2.90 -26.50 -5.98
N LYS A 334 -1.98 -26.53 -6.95
CA LYS A 334 -2.30 -26.21 -8.36
C LYS A 334 -3.32 -27.17 -8.94
N ALA A 335 -3.20 -28.46 -8.67
CA ALA A 335 -4.17 -29.49 -9.10
C ALA A 335 -5.54 -29.25 -8.45
N LYS A 336 -5.60 -28.96 -7.14
CA LYS A 336 -6.86 -28.60 -6.45
C LYS A 336 -7.52 -27.35 -7.01
N ALA A 337 -6.73 -26.31 -7.31
CA ALA A 337 -7.26 -25.07 -7.88
C ALA A 337 -7.80 -25.28 -9.30
N PHE A 338 -7.12 -26.09 -10.11
CA PHE A 338 -7.58 -26.48 -11.43
C PHE A 338 -8.89 -27.28 -11.36
N SER A 339 -8.98 -28.30 -10.50
CA SER A 339 -10.19 -29.10 -10.31
C SER A 339 -11.39 -28.24 -9.88
N ARG A 340 -11.19 -27.27 -8.97
CA ARG A 340 -12.26 -26.33 -8.56
C ARG A 340 -12.74 -25.45 -9.72
N ARG A 341 -11.86 -24.99 -10.60
CA ARG A 341 -12.21 -24.20 -11.79
C ARG A 341 -13.02 -25.04 -12.79
N VAL A 342 -12.62 -26.29 -13.03
CA VAL A 342 -13.34 -27.21 -13.90
C VAL A 342 -14.74 -27.50 -13.36
N ILE A 343 -14.86 -27.79 -12.05
CA ILE A 343 -16.17 -28.04 -11.42
C ILE A 343 -17.06 -26.79 -11.48
N ALA A 344 -16.50 -25.60 -11.26
CA ALA A 344 -17.25 -24.36 -11.38
C ALA A 344 -17.72 -24.06 -12.81
N HIS A 345 -16.95 -24.49 -13.82
CA HIS A 345 -17.32 -24.35 -15.23
C HIS A 345 -18.41 -25.35 -15.66
N LEU A 346 -18.39 -26.55 -15.07
CA LEU A 346 -19.41 -27.60 -15.34
C LEU A 346 -20.75 -27.33 -14.61
N LYS A 347 -20.77 -26.44 -13.63
CA LYS A 347 -21.97 -26.03 -12.88
C LYS A 347 -22.64 -24.75 -13.45
N ARG A 348 -22.06 -24.14 -14.46
CA ARG A 348 -22.62 -23.07 -15.28
C ARG A 348 -23.17 -23.61 -16.59
#